data_b860da20f1979db97e6d6f57a2ed06e0
#
_entry.id   b860da20f1979db97e6d6f57a2ed06e0
#
_cell.length_a   1.000
_cell.length_b   1.000
_cell.length_c   1.000
_cell.angle_alpha   90.00
_cell.angle_beta   90.00
_cell.angle_gamma   90.00
#
_symmetry.space_group_name_H-M   'P 1'
#
loop_
_entity.id
_entity.type
_entity.pdbx_description
1 polymer ?
#
loop_
_entity_poly.entity_id
_entity_poly.type
_entity_poly.pdbx_seq_one_letter_code
_entity_poly.pdbx_strand_id
1 'polypeptide(L)'
;MDNELLLLSSNDIPFLEAQVNIHQPTLSEISLIGEESFFSGCQFLNFSKSILNLEDKTDLEDRSDFEIFMSIMCSSEKLDYKNNAMMVLTLLFPTSQIKFMPNELVLMNKNGLSRINSANFDAFKDIIVSMFELNDLDTGGGYNPADSRAAKIAEKLKKAKNRKAQDSPHKVAILSRYVSILAVGEQKDINDFMHYTVFQLKDEFKRYQMKQSFDMYVQAKMAGAKDLDEVDNWMDDIHP
;
A
#
# COMPACT_ATOMS: atom_id res chain seq x y z
N MET A 1 17.18 3.94 -6.43
CA MET A 1 17.57 4.89 -5.35
C MET A 1 17.02 4.31 -4.08
N ASP A 2 17.86 4.10 -3.10
CA ASP A 2 17.43 3.56 -1.79
C ASP A 2 16.62 4.66 -1.07
N ASN A 3 15.29 4.56 -1.14
CA ASN A 3 14.37 5.57 -0.61
C ASN A 3 13.84 5.19 0.78
N GLU A 4 14.32 4.09 1.36
CA GLU A 4 13.79 3.57 2.62
C GLU A 4 13.88 4.60 3.76
N LEU A 5 15.06 5.22 3.93
CA LEU A 5 15.23 6.26 4.94
C LEU A 5 14.31 7.47 4.70
N LEU A 6 14.03 7.79 3.44
CA LEU A 6 13.10 8.87 3.09
C LEU A 6 11.65 8.47 3.44
N LEU A 7 11.25 7.22 3.18
CA LEU A 7 9.95 6.69 3.58
C LEU A 7 9.78 6.66 5.10
N LEU A 8 10.83 6.30 5.83
CA LEU A 8 10.86 6.35 7.30
C LEU A 8 10.85 7.77 7.86
N SER A 9 11.33 8.77 7.12
CA SER A 9 11.43 10.14 7.61
C SER A 9 10.14 10.95 7.57
N SER A 10 9.07 10.44 6.97
CA SER A 10 7.81 11.14 6.68
C SER A 10 7.95 12.46 5.89
N ASN A 11 9.11 12.73 5.29
CA ASN A 11 9.30 13.88 4.40
C ASN A 11 8.64 13.61 3.04
N ASP A 12 8.28 14.70 2.34
CA ASP A 12 7.78 14.57 0.97
C ASP A 12 8.80 13.89 0.06
N ILE A 13 8.34 13.01 -0.82
CA ILE A 13 9.18 12.28 -1.76
C ILE A 13 9.37 13.11 -3.03
N PRO A 14 10.61 13.43 -3.42
CA PRO A 14 10.86 14.16 -4.66
C PRO A 14 10.57 13.29 -5.88
N PHE A 15 9.63 13.71 -6.71
CA PHE A 15 9.33 13.11 -8.00
C PHE A 15 9.96 13.97 -9.12
N LEU A 16 11.21 13.64 -9.44
CA LEU A 16 12.06 14.48 -10.31
C LEU A 16 11.55 14.55 -11.74
N GLU A 17 10.97 13.48 -12.27
CA GLU A 17 10.43 13.39 -13.62
C GLU A 17 9.26 14.36 -13.87
N ALA A 18 8.52 14.69 -12.83
CA ALA A 18 7.43 15.66 -12.88
C ALA A 18 7.78 16.99 -12.19
N GLN A 19 8.96 17.11 -11.59
CA GLN A 19 9.42 18.29 -10.84
C GLN A 19 8.43 18.70 -9.73
N VAL A 20 7.96 17.71 -8.98
CA VAL A 20 7.02 17.90 -7.86
C VAL A 20 7.41 17.00 -6.69
N ASN A 21 7.06 17.39 -5.48
CA ASN A 21 7.15 16.54 -4.31
C ASN A 21 5.81 15.85 -4.07
N ILE A 22 5.87 14.57 -3.72
CA ILE A 22 4.71 13.76 -3.34
C ILE A 22 4.67 13.72 -1.82
N HIS A 23 3.59 14.22 -1.23
CA HIS A 23 3.37 14.19 0.20
C HIS A 23 3.13 12.75 0.68
N GLN A 24 3.71 12.40 1.83
CA GLN A 24 3.45 11.13 2.52
C GLN A 24 2.30 11.34 3.53
N PRO A 25 1.06 10.92 3.22
CA PRO A 25 -0.07 11.16 4.11
C PRO A 25 0.10 10.45 5.46
N THR A 26 -0.22 11.15 6.52
CA THR A 26 -0.28 10.60 7.88
C THR A 26 -1.56 9.81 8.10
N LEU A 27 -1.58 8.94 9.12
CA LEU A 27 -2.80 8.21 9.51
C LEU A 27 -3.92 9.17 9.91
N SER A 28 -3.59 10.33 10.49
CA SER A 28 -4.56 11.37 10.80
C SER A 28 -5.27 11.89 9.54
N GLU A 29 -4.52 12.18 8.48
CA GLU A 29 -5.07 12.64 7.21
C GLU A 29 -5.89 11.55 6.51
N ILE A 30 -5.39 10.30 6.51
CA ILE A 30 -6.10 9.15 5.95
C ILE A 30 -7.43 8.91 6.70
N SER A 31 -7.47 9.13 8.01
CA SER A 31 -8.69 8.96 8.80
C SER A 31 -9.84 9.85 8.36
N LEU A 32 -9.55 11.02 7.77
CA LEU A 32 -10.56 11.97 7.30
C LEU A 32 -11.31 11.47 6.06
N ILE A 33 -10.67 10.65 5.23
CA ILE A 33 -11.29 10.07 4.02
C ILE A 33 -11.74 8.62 4.24
N GLY A 34 -11.25 7.99 5.29
CA GLY A 34 -11.51 6.60 5.63
C GLY A 34 -10.58 5.61 4.93
N GLU A 35 -10.17 4.58 5.67
CA GLU A 35 -9.18 3.59 5.23
C GLU A 35 -9.60 2.84 3.96
N GLU A 36 -10.89 2.47 3.83
CA GLU A 36 -11.41 1.76 2.66
C GLU A 36 -11.32 2.64 1.40
N SER A 37 -11.74 3.90 1.49
CA SER A 37 -11.67 4.85 0.38
C SER A 37 -10.24 5.14 -0.02
N PHE A 38 -9.34 5.25 0.98
CA PHE A 38 -7.92 5.46 0.76
C PHE A 38 -7.30 4.31 -0.03
N PHE A 39 -7.42 3.06 0.44
CA PHE A 39 -6.83 1.93 -0.29
C PHE A 39 -7.49 1.65 -1.63
N SER A 40 -8.80 1.86 -1.76
CA SER A 40 -9.49 1.78 -3.06
C SER A 40 -8.93 2.81 -4.05
N GLY A 41 -8.68 4.03 -3.59
CA GLY A 41 -8.04 5.07 -4.39
C GLY A 41 -6.60 4.71 -4.78
N CYS A 42 -5.78 4.22 -3.83
CA CYS A 42 -4.41 3.78 -4.09
C CYS A 42 -4.35 2.63 -5.11
N GLN A 43 -5.25 1.63 -4.98
CA GLN A 43 -5.35 0.52 -5.94
C GLN A 43 -5.69 1.02 -7.34
N PHE A 44 -6.57 2.02 -7.45
CA PHE A 44 -6.91 2.60 -8.73
C PHE A 44 -5.78 3.47 -9.31
N LEU A 45 -5.00 4.16 -8.48
CA LEU A 45 -3.78 4.88 -8.92
C LEU A 45 -2.68 3.91 -9.38
N ASN A 46 -2.61 2.71 -8.80
CA ASN A 46 -1.71 1.63 -9.24
C ASN A 46 -2.35 0.75 -10.32
N PHE A 47 -3.22 1.32 -11.14
CA PHE A 47 -3.95 0.63 -12.17
C PHE A 47 -3.03 -0.03 -13.20
N SER A 48 -3.36 -1.26 -13.57
CA SER A 48 -2.79 -1.96 -14.71
C SER A 48 -3.90 -2.61 -15.54
N LYS A 49 -3.79 -2.51 -16.86
CA LYS A 49 -4.76 -3.15 -17.77
C LYS A 49 -4.85 -4.67 -17.60
N SER A 50 -3.83 -5.30 -17.02
CA SER A 50 -3.84 -6.73 -16.71
C SER A 50 -4.92 -7.13 -15.70
N ILE A 51 -5.41 -6.18 -14.88
CA ILE A 51 -6.44 -6.39 -13.85
C ILE A 51 -7.84 -6.38 -14.48
N LEU A 52 -7.99 -5.75 -15.65
CA LEU A 52 -9.26 -5.70 -16.36
C LEU A 52 -9.56 -7.06 -17.01
N ASN A 53 -10.51 -7.79 -16.45
CA ASN A 53 -11.11 -8.96 -17.09
C ASN A 53 -12.08 -8.51 -18.21
N LEU A 54 -11.55 -7.99 -19.28
CA LEU A 54 -12.35 -7.54 -20.42
C LEU A 54 -12.54 -8.69 -21.40
N GLU A 55 -13.80 -9.07 -21.62
CA GLU A 55 -14.19 -10.04 -22.66
C GLU A 55 -13.89 -9.51 -24.08
N ASP A 56 -13.80 -8.17 -24.27
CA ASP A 56 -13.42 -7.51 -25.51
C ASP A 56 -12.06 -6.77 -25.36
N LYS A 57 -10.98 -7.51 -25.54
CA LYS A 57 -9.60 -6.97 -25.41
C LYS A 57 -9.11 -6.14 -26.61
N THR A 58 -9.76 -6.23 -27.76
CA THR A 58 -9.23 -5.75 -29.05
C THR A 58 -8.97 -4.24 -29.12
N ASP A 59 -9.77 -3.42 -28.43
CA ASP A 59 -9.62 -1.96 -28.49
C ASP A 59 -8.69 -1.36 -27.42
N LEU A 60 -8.26 -2.18 -26.45
CA LEU A 60 -7.43 -1.73 -25.32
C LEU A 60 -5.98 -2.24 -25.38
N GLU A 61 -5.68 -3.21 -26.28
CA GLU A 61 -4.34 -3.78 -26.38
C GLU A 61 -3.28 -2.73 -26.76
N ASP A 62 -3.66 -1.78 -27.63
CA ASP A 62 -2.75 -0.72 -28.11
C ASP A 62 -2.63 0.48 -27.17
N ARG A 63 -3.46 0.57 -26.10
CA ARG A 63 -3.43 1.68 -25.15
C ARG A 63 -2.52 1.39 -23.97
N SER A 64 -1.79 2.42 -23.51
CA SER A 64 -1.03 2.37 -22.25
C SER A 64 -1.95 2.36 -21.02
N ASP A 65 -1.45 1.88 -19.88
CA ASP A 65 -2.15 1.95 -18.60
C ASP A 65 -2.57 3.39 -18.28
N PHE A 66 -1.70 4.37 -18.57
CA PHE A 66 -1.98 5.79 -18.36
C PHE A 66 -3.13 6.30 -19.23
N GLU A 67 -3.20 5.93 -20.51
CA GLU A 67 -4.29 6.35 -21.39
C GLU A 67 -5.65 5.82 -20.94
N ILE A 68 -5.68 4.57 -20.45
CA ILE A 68 -6.88 3.97 -19.90
C ILE A 68 -7.27 4.67 -18.60
N PHE A 69 -6.31 4.87 -17.69
CA PHE A 69 -6.51 5.60 -16.45
C PHE A 69 -7.10 7.00 -16.72
N MET A 70 -6.50 7.76 -17.64
CA MET A 70 -6.96 9.10 -18.00
C MET A 70 -8.34 9.10 -18.65
N SER A 71 -8.64 8.13 -19.48
CA SER A 71 -9.97 7.96 -20.09
C SER A 71 -11.05 7.81 -19.02
N ILE A 72 -10.79 7.00 -18.00
CA ILE A 72 -11.68 6.80 -16.86
C ILE A 72 -11.80 8.09 -16.04
N MET A 73 -10.67 8.73 -15.70
CA MET A 73 -10.66 9.95 -14.89
C MET A 73 -11.36 11.13 -15.59
N CYS A 74 -11.27 11.23 -16.90
CA CYS A 74 -11.93 12.26 -17.71
C CYS A 74 -13.40 11.92 -18.01
N SER A 75 -13.85 10.68 -17.81
CA SER A 75 -15.24 10.31 -18.07
C SER A 75 -16.21 11.09 -17.19
N SER A 76 -17.45 11.28 -17.67
CA SER A 76 -18.52 11.90 -16.88
C SER A 76 -19.19 10.95 -15.88
N GLU A 77 -18.83 9.67 -15.90
CA GLU A 77 -19.41 8.67 -15.02
C GLU A 77 -18.99 8.90 -13.56
N LYS A 78 -19.97 8.80 -12.67
CA LYS A 78 -19.73 8.87 -11.22
C LYS A 78 -19.39 7.46 -10.73
N LEU A 79 -18.11 7.19 -10.58
CA LEU A 79 -17.59 5.92 -10.12
C LEU A 79 -16.89 6.12 -8.77
N ASP A 80 -17.20 5.31 -7.79
CA ASP A 80 -16.67 5.46 -6.42
C ASP A 80 -15.14 5.41 -6.39
N TYR A 81 -14.52 4.50 -7.14
CA TYR A 81 -13.07 4.39 -7.21
C TYR A 81 -12.40 5.63 -7.83
N LYS A 82 -13.07 6.33 -8.76
CA LYS A 82 -12.61 7.60 -9.31
C LYS A 82 -12.61 8.70 -8.25
N ASN A 83 -13.68 8.80 -7.47
CA ASN A 83 -13.76 9.74 -6.36
C ASN A 83 -12.70 9.43 -5.30
N ASN A 84 -12.50 8.16 -4.97
CA ASN A 84 -11.47 7.71 -4.02
C ASN A 84 -10.06 8.07 -4.52
N ALA A 85 -9.77 7.87 -5.82
CA ALA A 85 -8.50 8.27 -6.41
C ALA A 85 -8.29 9.79 -6.34
N MET A 86 -9.34 10.59 -6.57
CA MET A 86 -9.27 12.04 -6.41
C MET A 86 -8.95 12.45 -4.97
N MET A 87 -9.57 11.80 -3.97
CA MET A 87 -9.26 12.06 -2.56
C MET A 87 -7.79 11.74 -2.25
N VAL A 88 -7.28 10.59 -2.72
CA VAL A 88 -5.88 10.22 -2.55
C VAL A 88 -4.94 11.20 -3.25
N LEU A 89 -5.21 11.56 -4.51
CA LEU A 89 -4.40 12.57 -5.22
C LEU A 89 -4.38 13.91 -4.48
N THR A 90 -5.50 14.32 -3.85
CA THR A 90 -5.55 15.54 -3.04
C THR A 90 -4.67 15.43 -1.79
N LEU A 91 -4.58 14.25 -1.16
CA LEU A 91 -3.64 14.02 -0.06
C LEU A 91 -2.19 14.03 -0.54
N LEU A 92 -1.89 13.41 -1.67
CA LEU A 92 -0.53 13.36 -2.23
C LEU A 92 -0.01 14.73 -2.70
N PHE A 93 -0.91 15.63 -3.12
CA PHE A 93 -0.59 16.95 -3.64
C PHE A 93 -1.41 18.06 -2.96
N PRO A 94 -1.29 18.24 -1.63
CA PRO A 94 -2.19 19.10 -0.84
C PRO A 94 -2.11 20.60 -1.23
N THR A 95 -1.00 21.02 -1.83
CA THR A 95 -0.78 22.42 -2.24
C THR A 95 -1.04 22.68 -3.71
N SER A 96 -1.50 21.68 -4.47
CA SER A 96 -1.68 21.75 -5.93
C SER A 96 -3.15 21.71 -6.31
N GLN A 97 -3.52 22.49 -7.32
CA GLN A 97 -4.77 22.26 -8.05
C GLN A 97 -4.55 21.16 -9.08
N ILE A 98 -5.39 20.16 -9.04
CA ILE A 98 -5.30 18.97 -9.89
C ILE A 98 -6.26 19.14 -11.07
N LYS A 99 -5.75 19.02 -12.30
CA LYS A 99 -6.55 19.05 -13.53
C LYS A 99 -6.23 17.85 -14.41
N PHE A 100 -7.27 17.19 -14.89
CA PHE A 100 -7.14 16.11 -15.87
C PHE A 100 -7.31 16.69 -17.28
N MET A 101 -6.30 16.50 -18.09
CA MET A 101 -6.27 16.82 -19.51
C MET A 101 -6.21 15.51 -20.30
N PRO A 102 -6.59 15.44 -21.58
CA PRO A 102 -6.69 14.16 -22.30
C PRO A 102 -5.45 13.25 -22.21
N ASN A 103 -4.25 13.83 -22.16
CA ASN A 103 -2.98 13.10 -22.19
C ASN A 103 -2.05 13.43 -21.02
N GLU A 104 -2.51 14.17 -20.03
CA GLU A 104 -1.69 14.55 -18.88
C GLU A 104 -2.53 14.89 -17.65
N LEU A 105 -2.01 14.56 -16.49
CA LEU A 105 -2.46 15.06 -15.21
C LEU A 105 -1.61 16.29 -14.86
N VAL A 106 -2.24 17.44 -14.78
CA VAL A 106 -1.58 18.72 -14.50
C VAL A 106 -1.75 19.09 -13.04
N LEU A 107 -0.64 19.34 -12.38
CA LEU A 107 -0.57 19.81 -11.00
C LEU A 107 -0.12 21.28 -11.03
N MET A 108 -1.00 22.17 -10.63
CA MET A 108 -0.73 23.61 -10.57
C MET A 108 -0.51 24.03 -9.13
N ASN A 109 0.68 24.48 -8.81
CA ASN A 109 1.06 25.00 -7.50
C ASN A 109 1.68 26.41 -7.63
N LYS A 110 2.05 27.01 -6.50
CA LYS A 110 2.66 28.36 -6.48
C LYS A 110 4.02 28.43 -7.20
N ASN A 111 4.68 27.29 -7.38
CA ASN A 111 6.02 27.18 -7.97
C ASN A 111 5.97 26.91 -9.49
N GLY A 112 4.79 26.64 -10.05
CA GLY A 112 4.63 26.38 -11.48
C GLY A 112 3.68 25.24 -11.79
N LEU A 113 3.88 24.65 -12.96
CA LEU A 113 3.11 23.53 -13.50
C LEU A 113 3.97 22.28 -13.52
N SER A 114 3.49 21.23 -12.88
CA SER A 114 4.05 19.89 -12.96
C SER A 114 3.11 18.97 -13.73
N ARG A 115 3.65 17.96 -14.41
CA ARG A 115 2.86 17.10 -15.31
C ARG A 115 3.19 15.64 -15.10
N ILE A 116 2.15 14.83 -14.93
CA ILE A 116 2.22 13.37 -14.97
C ILE A 116 1.58 12.92 -16.29
N ASN A 117 2.32 12.16 -17.07
CA ASN A 117 1.93 11.68 -18.40
C ASN A 117 2.41 10.22 -18.60
N SER A 118 2.20 9.67 -19.79
CA SER A 118 2.58 8.27 -20.07
C SER A 118 4.07 7.97 -19.89
N ALA A 119 4.95 8.95 -19.97
CA ALA A 119 6.40 8.75 -19.86
C ALA A 119 6.87 8.60 -18.40
N ASN A 120 6.13 9.19 -17.42
CA ASN A 120 6.53 9.17 -16.01
C ASN A 120 5.46 8.55 -15.09
N PHE A 121 4.36 8.06 -15.63
CA PHE A 121 3.28 7.46 -14.83
C PHE A 121 3.70 6.18 -14.12
N ASP A 122 4.54 5.34 -14.74
CA ASP A 122 5.02 4.11 -14.10
C ASP A 122 5.92 4.44 -12.91
N ALA A 123 6.82 5.42 -13.03
CA ALA A 123 7.62 5.90 -11.91
C ALA A 123 6.75 6.49 -10.78
N PHE A 124 5.66 7.17 -11.12
CA PHE A 124 4.68 7.61 -10.14
C PHE A 124 4.01 6.44 -9.41
N LYS A 125 3.59 5.38 -10.15
CA LYS A 125 3.02 4.16 -9.54
C LYS A 125 4.00 3.49 -8.58
N ASP A 126 5.28 3.37 -8.99
CA ASP A 126 6.31 2.76 -8.15
C ASP A 126 6.48 3.50 -6.81
N ILE A 127 6.43 4.83 -6.83
CA ILE A 127 6.46 5.63 -5.59
C ILE A 127 5.23 5.32 -4.72
N ILE A 128 4.02 5.27 -5.30
CA ILE A 128 2.78 4.95 -4.58
C ILE A 128 2.83 3.54 -3.97
N VAL A 129 3.32 2.57 -4.75
CA VAL A 129 3.49 1.18 -4.28
C VAL A 129 4.45 1.13 -3.10
N SER A 130 5.57 1.83 -3.18
CA SER A 130 6.59 1.87 -2.11
C SER A 130 6.07 2.57 -0.85
N MET A 131 5.42 3.75 -1.01
CA MET A 131 4.87 4.53 0.11
C MET A 131 3.83 3.76 0.93
N PHE A 132 3.02 2.95 0.27
CA PHE A 132 1.88 2.29 0.90
C PHE A 132 2.03 0.77 0.98
N GLU A 133 3.18 0.22 0.53
CA GLU A 133 3.45 -1.23 0.47
C GLU A 133 2.25 -2.00 -0.10
N LEU A 134 1.79 -1.58 -1.27
CA LEU A 134 0.56 -2.14 -1.87
C LEU A 134 0.72 -3.59 -2.27
N ASN A 135 1.92 -4.05 -2.55
CA ASN A 135 2.21 -5.45 -2.89
C ASN A 135 1.96 -6.41 -1.72
N ASP A 136 2.10 -5.94 -0.48
CA ASP A 136 1.87 -6.73 0.73
C ASP A 136 0.37 -6.92 1.05
N LEU A 137 -0.51 -6.16 0.42
CA LEU A 137 -1.97 -6.32 0.62
C LEU A 137 -2.49 -7.65 0.07
N ASP A 138 -1.79 -8.29 -0.88
CA ASP A 138 -2.18 -9.56 -1.50
C ASP A 138 -1.48 -10.79 -0.88
N THR A 139 -0.39 -10.59 -0.15
CA THR A 139 0.37 -11.67 0.47
C THR A 139 0.02 -11.80 1.95
N GLY A 140 -1.08 -12.43 2.25
CA GLY A 140 -1.24 -13.04 3.58
C GLY A 140 -0.09 -14.02 3.81
N GLY A 141 0.99 -13.54 4.45
CA GLY A 141 2.18 -14.26 4.89
C GLY A 141 2.64 -15.36 3.93
N GLY A 142 3.74 -15.16 3.24
CA GLY A 142 4.31 -16.14 2.32
C GLY A 142 4.66 -17.47 3.02
N TYR A 143 3.65 -18.30 3.22
CA TYR A 143 3.87 -19.69 3.59
C TYR A 143 4.44 -20.40 2.37
N ASN A 144 5.74 -20.68 2.40
CA ASN A 144 6.39 -21.48 1.39
C ASN A 144 6.25 -22.97 1.80
N PRO A 145 5.34 -23.72 1.15
CA PRO A 145 5.04 -25.08 1.57
C PRO A 145 6.22 -26.00 1.29
N ALA A 146 6.67 -26.74 2.31
CA ALA A 146 7.80 -27.65 2.24
C ALA A 146 7.58 -28.86 1.33
N ASP A 147 6.31 -29.22 1.01
CA ASP A 147 5.96 -30.32 0.12
C ASP A 147 4.63 -30.08 -0.65
N SER A 148 4.34 -30.95 -1.65
CA SER A 148 3.15 -30.87 -2.49
C SER A 148 1.83 -31.03 -1.72
N ARG A 149 1.83 -31.66 -0.56
CA ARG A 149 0.64 -31.83 0.29
C ARG A 149 0.39 -30.57 1.11
N ALA A 150 1.43 -29.98 1.65
CA ALA A 150 1.39 -28.69 2.33
C ALA A 150 0.96 -27.58 1.36
N ALA A 151 1.43 -27.59 0.08
CA ALA A 151 0.99 -26.68 -0.97
C ALA A 151 -0.52 -26.75 -1.22
N LYS A 152 -1.09 -27.95 -1.33
CA LYS A 152 -2.55 -28.14 -1.51
C LYS A 152 -3.36 -27.67 -0.30
N ILE A 153 -2.84 -27.84 0.91
CA ILE A 153 -3.48 -27.37 2.15
C ILE A 153 -3.43 -25.84 2.19
N ALA A 154 -2.27 -25.24 1.89
CA ALA A 154 -2.10 -23.79 1.82
C ALA A 154 -3.03 -23.15 0.77
N GLU A 155 -3.15 -23.77 -0.41
CA GLU A 155 -4.07 -23.30 -1.46
C GLU A 155 -5.54 -23.38 -1.00
N LYS A 156 -5.95 -24.46 -0.35
CA LYS A 156 -7.29 -24.59 0.22
C LYS A 156 -7.57 -23.56 1.32
N LEU A 157 -6.59 -23.32 2.20
CA LEU A 157 -6.69 -22.30 3.24
C LEU A 157 -6.75 -20.88 2.62
N LYS A 158 -5.95 -20.61 1.59
CA LYS A 158 -5.99 -19.34 0.85
C LYS A 158 -7.37 -19.14 0.18
N LYS A 159 -7.91 -20.16 -0.49
CA LYS A 159 -9.27 -20.13 -1.07
C LYS A 159 -10.36 -19.96 -0.02
N ALA A 160 -10.26 -20.62 1.13
CA ALA A 160 -11.21 -20.48 2.23
C ALA A 160 -11.12 -19.10 2.88
N LYS A 161 -9.91 -18.53 3.03
CA LYS A 161 -9.67 -17.17 3.55
C LYS A 161 -10.23 -16.12 2.60
N ASN A 162 -10.02 -16.27 1.29
CA ASN A 162 -10.55 -15.38 0.27
C ASN A 162 -12.09 -15.42 0.20
N ARG A 163 -12.71 -16.61 0.34
CA ARG A 163 -14.19 -16.74 0.44
C ARG A 163 -14.71 -16.04 1.70
N LYS A 164 -14.08 -16.25 2.87
CA LYS A 164 -14.48 -15.54 4.09
C LYS A 164 -14.28 -14.04 3.99
N ALA A 165 -13.26 -13.56 3.29
CA ALA A 165 -13.04 -12.13 3.06
C ALA A 165 -14.10 -11.53 2.10
N GLN A 166 -14.60 -12.31 1.12
CA GLN A 166 -15.70 -11.90 0.24
C GLN A 166 -17.06 -11.92 0.94
N ASP A 167 -17.28 -12.87 1.88
CA ASP A 167 -18.51 -13.01 2.64
C ASP A 167 -18.57 -12.11 3.90
N SER A 168 -17.46 -11.46 4.25
CA SER A 168 -17.38 -10.59 5.43
C SER A 168 -17.85 -9.19 5.06
N PRO A 169 -18.98 -8.69 5.61
CA PRO A 169 -19.46 -7.32 5.33
C PRO A 169 -18.53 -6.24 5.91
N HIS A 170 -17.50 -6.61 6.65
CA HIS A 170 -16.47 -5.72 7.16
C HIS A 170 -15.16 -6.05 6.42
N LYS A 171 -14.83 -5.28 5.39
CA LYS A 171 -13.45 -5.17 4.94
C LYS A 171 -12.60 -4.80 6.15
N VAL A 172 -11.62 -5.63 6.45
CA VAL A 172 -10.85 -5.51 7.69
C VAL A 172 -10.04 -4.23 7.64
N ALA A 173 -10.34 -3.28 8.51
CA ALA A 173 -9.53 -2.10 8.72
C ALA A 173 -8.12 -2.53 9.20
N ILE A 174 -7.13 -2.49 8.32
CA ILE A 174 -5.79 -3.03 8.55
C ILE A 174 -4.97 -2.03 9.39
N LEU A 175 -5.02 -0.74 9.02
CA LEU A 175 -4.27 0.30 9.72
C LEU A 175 -4.75 0.45 11.17
N SER A 176 -6.06 0.54 11.36
CA SER A 176 -6.64 0.65 12.71
C SER A 176 -6.27 -0.52 13.60
N ARG A 177 -6.18 -1.73 13.02
CA ARG A 177 -5.74 -2.93 13.74
C ARG A 177 -4.27 -2.85 14.12
N TYR A 178 -3.38 -2.42 13.20
CA TYR A 178 -1.95 -2.30 13.49
C TYR A 178 -1.71 -1.27 14.58
N VAL A 179 -2.34 -0.09 14.51
CA VAL A 179 -2.31 0.92 15.56
C VAL A 179 -2.73 0.33 16.91
N SER A 180 -3.86 -0.40 16.96
CA SER A 180 -4.36 -0.98 18.20
C SER A 180 -3.41 -2.03 18.80
N ILE A 181 -2.80 -2.89 17.95
CA ILE A 181 -1.85 -3.92 18.39
C ILE A 181 -0.58 -3.26 18.93
N LEU A 182 -0.02 -2.30 18.19
CA LEU A 182 1.20 -1.60 18.59
C LEU A 182 0.99 -0.78 19.86
N ALA A 183 -0.13 -0.05 19.97
CA ALA A 183 -0.44 0.72 21.18
C ALA A 183 -0.46 -0.16 22.44
N VAL A 184 -1.08 -1.34 22.37
CA VAL A 184 -1.10 -2.29 23.48
C VAL A 184 0.26 -2.94 23.69
N GLY A 185 0.93 -3.36 22.61
CA GLY A 185 2.18 -4.11 22.68
C GLY A 185 3.37 -3.28 23.14
N GLU A 186 3.41 -2.00 22.76
CA GLU A 186 4.47 -1.08 23.12
C GLU A 186 4.12 -0.12 24.26
N GLN A 187 2.89 -0.20 24.79
CA GLN A 187 2.37 0.67 25.84
C GLN A 187 2.44 2.17 25.48
N LYS A 188 2.19 2.47 24.19
CA LYS A 188 2.12 3.85 23.65
C LYS A 188 0.67 4.33 23.56
N ASP A 189 0.47 5.65 23.56
CA ASP A 189 -0.84 6.23 23.27
C ASP A 189 -1.21 6.02 21.80
N ILE A 190 -2.48 5.71 21.51
CA ILE A 190 -2.99 5.57 20.15
C ILE A 190 -2.75 6.83 19.33
N ASN A 191 -2.81 8.01 19.95
CA ASN A 191 -2.60 9.29 19.29
C ASN A 191 -1.16 9.47 18.79
N ASP A 192 -0.18 8.80 19.39
CA ASP A 192 1.22 8.88 18.93
C ASP A 192 1.37 8.33 17.51
N PHE A 193 0.56 7.32 17.15
CA PHE A 193 0.58 6.72 15.81
C PHE A 193 -0.14 7.56 14.75
N MET A 194 -0.98 8.53 15.14
CA MET A 194 -1.72 9.34 14.15
C MET A 194 -0.81 10.20 13.27
N HIS A 195 0.43 10.44 13.69
CA HIS A 195 1.44 11.17 12.93
C HIS A 195 2.28 10.27 12.02
N TYR A 196 2.13 8.96 12.12
CA TYR A 196 2.84 8.00 11.28
C TYR A 196 2.29 7.99 9.86
N THR A 197 3.18 7.74 8.89
CA THR A 197 2.78 7.34 7.54
C THR A 197 2.40 5.87 7.51
N VAL A 198 1.81 5.42 6.40
CA VAL A 198 1.47 4.00 6.22
C VAL A 198 2.73 3.13 6.26
N PHE A 199 3.82 3.58 5.61
CA PHE A 199 5.09 2.86 5.61
C PHE A 199 5.65 2.69 7.03
N GLN A 200 5.73 3.79 7.79
CA GLN A 200 6.23 3.75 9.18
C GLN A 200 5.40 2.79 10.05
N LEU A 201 4.07 2.84 9.94
CA LEU A 201 3.21 1.95 10.72
C LEU A 201 3.43 0.49 10.37
N LYS A 202 3.56 0.16 9.09
CA LYS A 202 3.77 -1.21 8.63
C LYS A 202 5.15 -1.73 8.99
N ASP A 203 6.21 -0.90 8.84
CA ASP A 203 7.57 -1.25 9.26
C ASP A 203 7.62 -1.56 10.76
N GLU A 204 7.09 -0.67 11.62
CA GLU A 204 7.07 -0.87 13.06
C GLU A 204 6.25 -2.12 13.45
N PHE A 205 5.11 -2.36 12.78
CA PHE A 205 4.30 -3.56 13.02
C PHE A 205 5.04 -4.85 12.63
N LYS A 206 5.74 -4.87 11.50
CA LYS A 206 6.54 -6.00 11.02
C LYS A 206 7.69 -6.30 11.99
N ARG A 207 8.43 -5.27 12.41
CA ARG A 207 9.49 -5.41 13.43
C ARG A 207 8.95 -5.88 14.78
N TYR A 208 7.81 -5.35 15.20
CA TYR A 208 7.15 -5.81 16.42
C TYR A 208 6.82 -7.32 16.36
N GLN A 209 6.24 -7.79 15.24
CA GLN A 209 5.92 -9.22 15.06
C GLN A 209 7.19 -10.08 15.08
N MET A 210 8.24 -9.68 14.36
CA MET A 210 9.52 -10.41 14.34
C MET A 210 10.14 -10.46 15.75
N LYS A 211 10.14 -9.34 16.48
CA LYS A 211 10.63 -9.29 17.85
C LYS A 211 9.85 -10.21 18.77
N GLN A 212 8.53 -10.24 18.72
CA GLN A 212 7.70 -11.14 19.53
C GLN A 212 8.00 -12.60 19.21
N SER A 213 8.13 -12.96 17.94
CA SER A 213 8.48 -14.31 17.50
C SER A 213 9.86 -14.73 18.00
N PHE A 214 10.84 -13.83 17.90
CA PHE A 214 12.20 -14.06 18.38
C PHE A 214 12.25 -14.22 19.90
N ASP A 215 11.57 -13.37 20.66
CA ASP A 215 11.50 -13.46 22.12
C ASP A 215 10.86 -14.78 22.58
N MET A 216 9.78 -15.23 21.93
CA MET A 216 9.17 -16.53 22.20
C MET A 216 10.10 -17.70 21.88
N TYR A 217 10.82 -17.64 20.76
CA TYR A 217 11.82 -18.65 20.39
C TYR A 217 12.93 -18.76 21.43
N VAL A 218 13.48 -17.63 21.87
CA VAL A 218 14.52 -17.60 22.91
C VAL A 218 14.00 -18.19 24.22
N GLN A 219 12.78 -17.81 24.65
CA GLN A 219 12.17 -18.35 25.87
C GLN A 219 11.95 -19.87 25.78
N ALA A 220 11.47 -20.36 24.64
CA ALA A 220 11.27 -21.79 24.43
C ALA A 220 12.60 -22.57 24.48
N LYS A 221 13.66 -22.03 23.84
CA LYS A 221 15.02 -22.64 23.96
C LYS A 221 15.53 -22.65 25.39
N MET A 222 15.37 -21.57 26.12
CA MET A 222 15.77 -21.50 27.55
C MET A 222 14.98 -22.50 28.42
N ALA A 223 13.71 -22.75 28.05
CA ALA A 223 12.89 -23.77 28.69
C ALA A 223 13.24 -25.23 28.30
N GLY A 224 14.24 -25.42 27.43
CA GLY A 224 14.72 -26.73 27.01
C GLY A 224 13.98 -27.35 25.82
N ALA A 225 13.20 -26.58 25.09
CA ALA A 225 12.57 -27.07 23.85
C ALA A 225 13.64 -27.43 22.81
N LYS A 226 13.43 -28.59 22.16
CA LYS A 226 14.29 -29.13 21.09
C LYS A 226 13.51 -29.07 19.78
N ASP A 227 14.24 -29.06 18.67
CA ASP A 227 13.64 -29.10 17.32
C ASP A 227 12.70 -27.92 17.03
N LEU A 228 13.11 -26.70 17.44
CA LEU A 228 12.44 -25.45 17.06
C LEU A 228 12.93 -25.00 15.68
N ASP A 229 12.00 -24.60 14.84
CA ASP A 229 12.32 -23.92 13.59
C ASP A 229 13.08 -22.62 13.87
N GLU A 230 14.07 -22.31 13.03
CA GLU A 230 14.77 -21.02 13.13
C GLU A 230 13.81 -19.87 12.84
N VAL A 231 13.95 -18.79 13.58
CA VAL A 231 13.15 -17.55 13.43
C VAL A 231 14.08 -16.44 12.98
N ASP A 232 13.60 -15.62 12.06
CA ASP A 232 14.34 -14.45 11.60
C ASP A 232 14.66 -13.51 12.76
N ASN A 233 15.84 -12.91 12.70
CA ASN A 233 16.25 -11.94 13.69
C ASN A 233 15.57 -10.60 13.39
N TRP A 234 14.87 -10.02 14.36
CA TRP A 234 14.18 -8.75 14.21
C TRP A 234 15.10 -7.55 13.91
N MET A 235 16.42 -7.73 14.06
CA MET A 235 17.43 -6.73 13.71
C MET A 235 17.90 -6.83 12.25
N ASP A 236 17.49 -7.88 11.53
CA ASP A 236 17.84 -8.03 10.11
C ASP A 236 17.05 -7.05 9.24
N ASP A 237 17.50 -6.90 8.01
CA ASP A 237 16.80 -6.09 7.02
C ASP A 237 15.46 -6.74 6.65
N ILE A 238 14.39 -5.96 6.69
CA ILE A 238 13.03 -6.41 6.36
C ILE A 238 12.52 -5.87 5.02
N HIS A 239 13.33 -5.03 4.36
CA HIS A 239 13.05 -4.45 3.04
C HIS A 239 14.20 -4.78 2.09
N PRO A 240 14.36 -6.06 1.65
CA PRO A 240 15.46 -6.49 0.78
C PRO A 240 15.36 -5.94 -0.64
#